data_8404cdf0b532428b45d2ffa9dee444d9
#
_entry.id   8404cdf0b532428b45d2ffa9dee444d9
#
_cell.length_a   1.000
_cell.length_b   1.000
_cell.length_c   1.000
_cell.angle_alpha   90.00
_cell.angle_beta   90.00
_cell.angle_gamma   90.00
#
_symmetry.space_group_name_H-M   'P 1'
#
loop_
_entity.id
_entity.type
_entity.pdbx_description
1 polymer ?
#
loop_
_entity_poly.entity_id
_entity_poly.type
_entity_poly.pdbx_seq_one_letter_code
_entity_poly.pdbx_strand_id
1 'polypeptide(L)'
;DDRFDWTGFYRNVGNDLLKIGPYQGGHGCLVIPFSRGVCGAAARTGQVQLVADVESFDGHIACATSTRSELVVPVWNKDGALLGVFDIDSNQPDAFGDEDAEALVAILASVFSR
;
A
#
# COMPACT_ATOMS: atom_id res chain seq x y z
N ASP A 1 -11.73 4.59 -11.92
CA ASP A 1 -12.60 4.55 -10.74
C ASP A 1 -12.34 5.80 -9.89
N ASP A 2 -13.40 6.50 -9.54
CA ASP A 2 -13.34 7.78 -8.81
C ASP A 2 -12.75 7.67 -7.41
N ARG A 3 -12.64 6.44 -6.87
CA ARG A 3 -12.08 6.20 -5.54
C ARG A 3 -10.55 6.23 -5.55
N PHE A 4 -9.92 6.04 -6.72
CA PHE A 4 -8.48 5.84 -6.82
C PHE A 4 -7.81 7.17 -7.15
N ASP A 5 -7.36 7.89 -6.12
CA ASP A 5 -6.66 9.17 -6.30
C ASP A 5 -5.15 8.98 -6.46
N TRP A 6 -4.62 7.91 -5.90
CA TRP A 6 -3.21 7.53 -6.06
C TRP A 6 -3.10 6.01 -6.04
N THR A 7 -2.33 5.45 -6.95
CA THR A 7 -2.09 4.01 -7.05
C THR A 7 -0.63 3.78 -7.37
N GLY A 8 0.04 2.96 -6.60
CA GLY A 8 1.45 2.73 -6.84
C GLY A 8 2.02 1.51 -6.15
N PHE A 9 3.19 1.14 -6.61
CA PHE A 9 3.95 0.02 -6.09
C PHE A 9 5.20 0.53 -5.40
N TYR A 10 5.41 0.11 -4.16
CA TYR A 10 6.64 0.38 -3.43
C TYR A 10 7.47 -0.89 -3.36
N ARG A 11 8.73 -0.81 -3.82
CA ARG A 11 9.63 -1.95 -3.88
C ARG A 11 10.38 -2.13 -2.56
N ASN A 12 10.49 -3.38 -2.12
CA ASN A 12 11.37 -3.73 -1.01
C ASN A 12 12.81 -3.72 -1.52
N VAL A 13 13.61 -2.77 -1.03
CA VAL A 13 15.01 -2.63 -1.46
C VAL A 13 16.00 -3.13 -0.41
N GLY A 14 15.52 -3.82 0.62
CA GLY A 14 16.34 -4.29 1.72
C GLY A 14 16.47 -3.24 2.82
N ASN A 15 17.11 -3.60 3.92
CA ASN A 15 17.36 -2.73 5.08
C ASN A 15 16.06 -2.17 5.70
N ASP A 16 14.95 -2.91 5.56
CA ASP A 16 13.62 -2.49 6.03
C ASP A 16 13.17 -1.16 5.44
N LEU A 17 13.44 -0.98 4.13
CA LEU A 17 13.06 0.21 3.38
C LEU A 17 12.27 -0.15 2.14
N LEU A 18 11.25 0.66 1.86
CA LEU A 18 10.50 0.65 0.62
C LEU A 18 10.89 1.87 -0.21
N LYS A 19 11.06 1.69 -1.52
CA LYS A 19 11.26 2.80 -2.45
C LYS A 19 10.17 2.79 -3.50
N ILE A 20 9.74 3.99 -3.91
CA ILE A 20 8.69 4.15 -4.89
C ILE A 20 9.07 3.46 -6.21
N GLY A 21 8.11 2.71 -6.76
CA GLY A 21 8.18 2.12 -8.09
C GLY A 21 7.16 2.80 -9.01
N PRO A 22 6.59 2.06 -9.97
CA PRO A 22 5.57 2.62 -10.85
C PRO A 22 4.36 3.10 -10.07
N TYR A 23 3.85 4.29 -10.42
CA TYR A 23 2.68 4.87 -9.76
C TYR A 23 1.92 5.80 -10.68
N GLN A 24 0.65 6.08 -10.32
CA GLN A 24 -0.18 7.09 -10.95
C GLN A 24 -0.83 7.94 -9.85
N GLY A 25 -0.87 9.24 -10.07
CA GLY A 25 -1.38 10.22 -9.13
C GLY A 25 -0.38 11.34 -8.92
N GLY A 26 -0.61 12.14 -7.89
CA GLY A 26 0.26 13.25 -7.54
C GLY A 26 1.53 12.79 -6.81
N HIS A 27 2.04 13.63 -5.94
CA HIS A 27 3.25 13.29 -5.18
C HIS A 27 2.98 12.16 -4.19
N GLY A 28 3.93 11.21 -4.11
CA GLY A 28 3.97 10.19 -3.08
C GLY A 28 5.29 10.27 -2.32
N CYS A 29 5.41 9.53 -1.24
CA CYS A 29 6.69 9.38 -0.55
C CYS A 29 7.68 8.65 -1.45
N LEU A 30 8.93 9.08 -1.47
CA LEU A 30 9.97 8.42 -2.28
C LEU A 30 10.54 7.19 -1.56
N VAL A 31 10.69 7.28 -0.25
CA VAL A 31 11.23 6.21 0.60
C VAL A 31 10.36 6.10 1.85
N ILE A 32 9.98 4.88 2.20
CA ILE A 32 9.18 4.60 3.40
C ILE A 32 9.88 3.50 4.21
N PRO A 33 10.29 3.78 5.45
CA PRO A 33 10.80 2.73 6.31
C PRO A 33 9.67 1.80 6.77
N PHE A 34 10.00 0.52 7.00
CA PHE A 34 9.02 -0.46 7.47
C PHE A 34 8.39 -0.07 8.82
N SER A 35 9.09 0.77 9.58
CA SER A 35 8.63 1.19 10.91
C SER A 35 7.53 2.24 10.89
N ARG A 36 7.15 2.79 9.71
CA ARG A 36 6.25 3.94 9.64
C ARG A 36 5.20 3.78 8.57
N GLY A 37 4.02 4.36 8.85
CA GLY A 37 2.93 4.48 7.91
C GLY A 37 2.19 3.18 7.61
N VAL A 38 1.19 3.27 6.74
CA VAL A 38 0.36 2.12 6.37
C VAL A 38 1.15 1.15 5.49
N CYS A 39 1.92 1.69 4.53
CA CYS A 39 2.79 0.86 3.68
C CYS A 39 3.85 0.14 4.52
N GLY A 40 4.46 0.85 5.49
CA GLY A 40 5.42 0.24 6.39
C GLY A 40 4.80 -0.89 7.22
N ALA A 41 3.57 -0.69 7.72
CA ALA A 41 2.86 -1.72 8.47
C ALA A 41 2.59 -2.96 7.62
N ALA A 42 2.17 -2.80 6.36
CA ALA A 42 1.95 -3.92 5.46
C ALA A 42 3.24 -4.71 5.22
N ALA A 43 4.35 -4.00 5.00
CA ALA A 43 5.65 -4.64 4.78
C ALA A 43 6.15 -5.36 6.02
N ARG A 44 6.04 -4.72 7.18
CA ARG A 44 6.54 -5.25 8.46
C ARG A 44 5.76 -6.48 8.92
N THR A 45 4.43 -6.43 8.78
CA THR A 45 3.56 -7.52 9.27
C THR A 45 3.29 -8.58 8.24
N GLY A 46 3.48 -8.27 6.94
CA GLY A 46 3.11 -9.17 5.85
C GLY A 46 1.59 -9.31 5.69
N GLN A 47 0.82 -8.36 6.18
CA GLN A 47 -0.63 -8.41 6.14
C GLN A 47 -1.23 -7.20 5.43
N VAL A 48 -2.38 -7.43 4.79
CA VAL A 48 -3.17 -6.37 4.16
C VAL A 48 -3.55 -5.34 5.21
N GLN A 49 -3.43 -4.06 4.85
CA GLN A 49 -3.87 -2.93 5.67
C GLN A 49 -5.04 -2.25 4.95
N LEU A 50 -6.20 -2.29 5.58
CA LEU A 50 -7.41 -1.63 5.09
C LEU A 50 -7.76 -0.53 6.10
N VAL A 51 -7.54 0.73 5.72
CA VAL A 51 -7.65 1.86 6.61
C VAL A 51 -8.76 2.79 6.14
N ALA A 52 -9.85 2.85 6.89
CA ALA A 52 -11.02 3.67 6.56
C ALA A 52 -10.74 5.16 6.72
N ASP A 53 -9.90 5.52 7.70
CA ASP A 53 -9.50 6.90 7.96
C ASP A 53 -8.05 6.93 8.41
N VAL A 54 -7.17 7.46 7.56
CA VAL A 54 -5.73 7.48 7.83
C VAL A 54 -5.36 8.34 9.03
N GLU A 55 -6.18 9.32 9.38
CA GLU A 55 -5.93 10.16 10.55
C GLU A 55 -6.05 9.36 11.85
N SER A 56 -6.78 8.26 11.83
CA SER A 56 -6.91 7.34 12.97
C SER A 56 -5.80 6.30 13.02
N PHE A 57 -4.95 6.22 12.00
CA PHE A 57 -3.89 5.20 11.92
C PHE A 57 -2.66 5.69 12.67
N ASP A 58 -2.24 4.91 13.67
CA ASP A 58 -1.08 5.23 14.49
C ASP A 58 0.20 5.15 13.66
N GLY A 59 1.01 6.22 13.67
CA GLY A 59 2.23 6.30 12.89
C GLY A 59 2.05 6.65 11.42
N HIS A 60 0.87 7.11 11.03
CA HIS A 60 0.60 7.49 9.64
C HIS A 60 1.59 8.54 9.12
N ILE A 61 2.07 8.33 7.88
CA ILE A 61 2.90 9.29 7.16
C ILE A 61 2.03 9.98 6.12
N ALA A 62 1.93 11.30 6.21
CA ALA A 62 1.16 12.09 5.25
C ALA A 62 1.99 12.37 3.99
N CYS A 63 2.11 11.37 3.10
CA CYS A 63 2.79 11.54 1.81
C CYS A 63 1.96 12.39 0.85
N ALA A 64 0.63 12.33 0.98
CA ALA A 64 -0.29 13.21 0.30
C ALA A 64 -1.29 13.70 1.34
N THR A 65 -1.38 15.02 1.54
CA THR A 65 -2.21 15.58 2.60
C THR A 65 -3.71 15.39 2.36
N SER A 66 -4.11 15.11 1.12
CA SER A 66 -5.51 14.90 0.75
C SER A 66 -5.99 13.46 1.00
N THR A 67 -5.10 12.52 1.25
CA THR A 67 -5.48 11.12 1.46
C THR A 67 -6.31 10.96 2.71
N ARG A 68 -7.44 10.27 2.59
CA ARG A 68 -8.34 10.00 3.71
C ARG A 68 -8.45 8.50 4.02
N SER A 69 -8.46 7.65 3.01
CA SER A 69 -8.48 6.20 3.22
C SER A 69 -7.42 5.53 2.35
N GLU A 70 -7.00 4.34 2.74
CA GLU A 70 -5.88 3.66 2.12
C GLU A 70 -6.04 2.14 2.19
N LEU A 71 -5.65 1.47 1.10
CA LEU A 71 -5.58 0.01 1.04
C LEU A 71 -4.18 -0.36 0.60
N VAL A 72 -3.47 -1.14 1.40
CA VAL A 72 -2.11 -1.58 1.09
C VAL A 72 -2.05 -3.10 1.17
N VAL A 73 -1.52 -3.72 0.11
CA VAL A 73 -1.42 -5.18 0.00
C VAL A 73 0.05 -5.56 -0.16
N PRO A 74 0.59 -6.41 0.73
CA PRO A 74 1.94 -6.93 0.53
C PRO A 74 1.99 -7.84 -0.70
N VAL A 75 3.09 -7.77 -1.43
CA VAL A 75 3.29 -8.51 -2.68
C VAL A 75 4.46 -9.47 -2.52
N TRP A 76 4.21 -10.75 -2.77
CA TRP A 76 5.17 -11.82 -2.58
C TRP A 76 5.55 -12.45 -3.91
N ASN A 77 6.80 -12.92 -4.03
CA ASN A 77 7.18 -13.76 -5.15
C ASN A 77 6.78 -15.23 -4.88
N LYS A 78 7.04 -16.10 -5.86
CA LYS A 78 6.70 -17.52 -5.75
C LYS A 78 7.41 -18.24 -4.60
N ASP A 79 8.53 -17.70 -4.16
CA ASP A 79 9.35 -18.30 -3.09
C ASP A 79 8.98 -17.76 -1.70
N GLY A 80 7.97 -16.88 -1.63
CA GLY A 80 7.50 -16.30 -0.39
C GLY A 80 8.31 -15.11 0.11
N ALA A 81 9.17 -14.54 -0.74
CA ALA A 81 9.90 -13.32 -0.39
C ALA A 81 9.07 -12.08 -0.69
N LEU A 82 9.15 -11.08 0.16
CA LEU A 82 8.42 -9.83 0.00
C LEU A 82 9.06 -8.98 -1.10
N LEU A 83 8.34 -8.80 -2.20
CA LEU A 83 8.76 -7.93 -3.30
C LEU A 83 8.53 -6.46 -2.98
N GLY A 84 7.47 -6.16 -2.26
CA GLY A 84 7.08 -4.82 -1.91
C GLY A 84 5.62 -4.78 -1.48
N VAL A 85 5.02 -3.59 -1.60
CA VAL A 85 3.60 -3.42 -1.30
C VAL A 85 2.93 -2.66 -2.45
N PHE A 86 1.65 -2.94 -2.65
CA PHE A 86 0.81 -2.21 -3.60
C PHE A 86 -0.12 -1.32 -2.79
N ASP A 87 -0.11 -0.01 -3.08
CA ASP A 87 -0.81 1.00 -2.31
C ASP A 87 -1.85 1.70 -3.17
N ILE A 88 -3.07 1.81 -2.64
CA ILE A 88 -4.14 2.60 -3.24
C ILE A 88 -4.63 3.59 -2.20
N ASP A 89 -4.68 4.86 -2.58
CA ASP A 89 -5.12 5.95 -1.72
C ASP A 89 -6.35 6.63 -2.29
N SER A 90 -7.26 7.05 -1.42
CA SER A 90 -8.44 7.82 -1.80
C SER A 90 -8.54 9.08 -0.94
N ASN A 91 -9.02 10.16 -1.55
CA ASN A 91 -9.34 11.40 -0.85
C ASN A 91 -10.70 11.32 -0.13
N GLN A 92 -11.40 10.20 -0.30
CA GLN A 92 -12.67 9.93 0.38
C GLN A 92 -12.42 8.98 1.56
N PRO A 93 -13.04 9.22 2.72
CA PRO A 93 -12.94 8.27 3.82
C PRO A 93 -13.69 6.99 3.47
N ASP A 94 -13.22 5.88 4.00
CA ASP A 94 -13.86 4.56 3.86
C ASP A 94 -14.16 4.18 2.41
N ALA A 95 -13.22 4.50 1.49
CA ALA A 95 -13.41 4.28 0.06
C ALA A 95 -13.29 2.81 -0.35
N PHE A 96 -12.60 1.98 0.45
CA PHE A 96 -12.29 0.59 0.11
C PHE A 96 -12.90 -0.35 1.14
N GLY A 97 -13.36 -1.53 0.68
CA GLY A 97 -13.89 -2.56 1.53
C GLY A 97 -13.13 -3.88 1.40
N ASP A 98 -13.57 -4.89 2.15
CA ASP A 98 -12.95 -6.22 2.13
C ASP A 98 -12.95 -6.84 0.74
N GLU A 99 -13.97 -6.57 -0.06
CA GLU A 99 -14.07 -7.07 -1.43
C GLU A 99 -12.95 -6.52 -2.31
N ASP A 100 -12.63 -5.23 -2.15
CA ASP A 100 -11.52 -4.60 -2.89
C ASP A 100 -10.20 -5.24 -2.49
N ALA A 101 -9.99 -5.48 -1.20
CA ALA A 101 -8.78 -6.09 -0.69
C ALA A 101 -8.62 -7.53 -1.23
N GLU A 102 -9.68 -8.34 -1.18
CA GLU A 102 -9.65 -9.70 -1.68
C GLU A 102 -9.36 -9.77 -3.18
N ALA A 103 -10.01 -8.90 -3.95
CA ALA A 103 -9.80 -8.85 -5.40
C ALA A 103 -8.35 -8.46 -5.72
N LEU A 104 -7.81 -7.48 -5.02
CA LEU A 104 -6.44 -7.03 -5.26
C LEU A 104 -5.42 -8.09 -4.87
N VAL A 105 -5.62 -8.77 -3.75
CA VAL A 105 -4.75 -9.89 -3.32
C VAL A 105 -4.72 -10.96 -4.41
N ALA A 106 -5.87 -11.34 -4.97
CA ALA A 106 -5.96 -12.36 -6.01
C ALA A 106 -5.23 -11.94 -7.29
N ILE A 107 -5.41 -10.69 -7.71
CA ILE A 107 -4.74 -10.15 -8.91
C ILE A 107 -3.23 -10.16 -8.73
N LEU A 108 -2.75 -9.64 -7.61
CA LEU A 108 -1.31 -9.54 -7.35
C LEU A 108 -0.67 -10.93 -7.23
N ALA A 109 -1.34 -11.87 -6.59
CA ALA A 109 -0.86 -13.24 -6.50
C ALA A 109 -0.75 -13.88 -7.88
N SER A 110 -1.72 -13.66 -8.77
CA SER A 110 -1.70 -14.24 -10.11
C SER A 110 -0.55 -13.69 -10.97
N VAL A 111 -0.12 -12.46 -10.71
CA VAL A 111 0.95 -11.79 -11.49
C VAL A 111 2.34 -12.11 -10.91
N PHE A 112 2.51 -12.00 -9.59
CA PHE A 112 3.83 -12.01 -8.96
C PHE A 112 4.24 -13.34 -8.34
N SER A 113 3.29 -14.26 -8.12
CA SER A 113 3.58 -15.58 -7.53
C SER A 113 3.69 -16.69 -8.57
N ARG A 114 3.93 -16.33 -9.80
CA ARG A 114 4.10 -17.30 -10.90
C ARG A 114 5.36 -18.11 -10.78
#